data_f7b83a3c3d410478f102102becacb296
#
_entry.id   f7b83a3c3d410478f102102becacb296
#
_cell.length_a   1.000
_cell.length_b   1.000
_cell.length_c   1.000
_cell.angle_alpha   90.00
_cell.angle_beta   90.00
_cell.angle_gamma   90.00
#
_symmetry.space_group_name_H-M   'P 1'
#
loop_
_entity.id
_entity.type
_entity.pdbx_description
1 polymer ?
#
loop_
_entity_poly.entity_id
_entity_poly.type
_entity_poly.pdbx_seq_one_letter_code
_entity_poly.pdbx_strand_id
1 'polypeptide(L)'
;VTRAWRAPAPADAQELDPGAVFEAGLRNHHVSNTAYPIAHGRTWAPYRVAAEDAAAVAVDAWAGIDDLCLYVHIPFCETRCSFCEYTVVKREEAPGVGEYMDDLRRELALYRAALGTESRRLHGFDIGGGTPSFVPAEQIASVVEQARSAFLFAPGADISIETTPRIAAAEPAKLEAYRRAGIERISMGVQVVQPDLLRLLNREANGIACHRQAVENIRAAGFARFNVDLMYGFAGQGLESWRATLQHAIDLGPEYVTLYRMRYKLTRISHQAAEVTLEQVRPLAALAKHMLADAGYTANPGKTTFSRLAGDVGTSSYLARRVQDGMPYLGLGLGAQSFTHTTISYNDGAVGKNLFPYHRSLERGRLPLQDLYDLPLAQMAGKMCAVSFYFGEIRTGPFRAKFGRELEEVYPAAVDLVLRQGLMRRTAGALSLTPAGAEQVNGVIALFFAPSVQRYLVERDPDGAEDLHRNRAASLRVAGEAALA
;
A
#
# COMPACT_ATOMS: atom_id res chain seq x y z
N VAL A 1 -2.89 -26.70 11.60
CA VAL A 1 -3.92 -27.05 10.60
C VAL A 1 -4.26 -25.74 9.88
N THR A 2 -3.92 -25.62 8.62
CA THR A 2 -4.31 -24.46 7.81
C THR A 2 -5.83 -24.47 7.64
N ARG A 3 -6.46 -23.32 7.91
CA ARG A 3 -7.89 -23.13 7.73
C ARG A 3 -8.27 -23.41 6.26
N ALA A 4 -9.37 -24.14 6.05
CA ALA A 4 -9.85 -24.45 4.70
C ALA A 4 -10.30 -23.16 3.97
N TRP A 5 -10.10 -23.10 2.67
CA TRP A 5 -10.58 -22.01 1.83
C TRP A 5 -12.10 -21.96 1.82
N ARG A 6 -12.65 -20.76 1.91
CA ARG A 6 -14.08 -20.55 1.68
C ARG A 6 -14.46 -20.93 0.24
N ALA A 7 -15.64 -21.49 0.06
CA ALA A 7 -16.16 -21.79 -1.28
C ALA A 7 -16.34 -20.49 -2.10
N PRO A 8 -16.02 -20.49 -3.40
CA PRO A 8 -16.22 -19.34 -4.26
C PRO A 8 -17.73 -19.04 -4.44
N ALA A 9 -18.07 -17.76 -4.49
CA ALA A 9 -19.41 -17.34 -4.93
C ALA A 9 -19.56 -17.56 -6.44
N PRO A 10 -20.81 -17.66 -6.97
CA PRO A 10 -21.04 -17.91 -8.40
C PRO A 10 -20.28 -16.98 -9.36
N ALA A 11 -20.09 -15.72 -8.99
CA ALA A 11 -19.32 -14.74 -9.77
C ALA A 11 -17.83 -15.08 -9.85
N ASP A 12 -17.26 -15.79 -8.88
CA ASP A 12 -15.87 -16.23 -8.88
C ASP A 12 -15.69 -17.66 -9.47
N ALA A 13 -16.76 -18.34 -9.79
CA ALA A 13 -16.73 -19.67 -10.44
C ALA A 13 -16.73 -19.62 -11.97
N GLN A 14 -16.91 -18.44 -12.58
CA GLN A 14 -16.99 -18.27 -14.03
C GLN A 14 -15.78 -17.53 -14.56
N GLU A 15 -15.05 -18.16 -15.46
CA GLU A 15 -13.96 -17.51 -16.20
C GLU A 15 -14.51 -16.55 -17.26
N LEU A 16 -13.73 -15.49 -17.53
CA LEU A 16 -14.01 -14.51 -18.58
C LEU A 16 -13.00 -14.67 -19.72
N ASP A 17 -13.34 -14.17 -20.91
CA ASP A 17 -12.40 -14.07 -22.01
C ASP A 17 -11.20 -13.18 -21.61
N PRO A 18 -9.97 -13.72 -21.64
CA PRO A 18 -8.80 -12.98 -21.18
C PRO A 18 -8.49 -11.75 -22.06
N GLY A 19 -8.84 -11.77 -23.35
CA GLY A 19 -8.70 -10.61 -24.24
C GLY A 19 -9.60 -9.46 -23.81
N ALA A 20 -10.87 -9.74 -23.50
CA ALA A 20 -11.82 -8.75 -23.01
C ALA A 20 -11.39 -8.17 -21.65
N VAL A 21 -10.85 -9.00 -20.75
CA VAL A 21 -10.33 -8.56 -19.45
C VAL A 21 -9.11 -7.66 -19.62
N PHE A 22 -8.18 -8.02 -20.50
CA PHE A 22 -6.99 -7.22 -20.80
C PHE A 22 -7.36 -5.83 -21.32
N GLU A 23 -8.23 -5.75 -22.31
CA GLU A 23 -8.71 -4.48 -22.89
C GLU A 23 -9.48 -3.64 -21.84
N ALA A 24 -10.29 -4.28 -21.01
CA ALA A 24 -10.96 -3.60 -19.91
C ALA A 24 -9.96 -3.02 -18.89
N GLY A 25 -8.86 -3.72 -18.62
CA GLY A 25 -7.76 -3.24 -17.79
C GLY A 25 -7.10 -1.99 -18.35
N LEU A 26 -6.83 -1.95 -19.65
CA LEU A 26 -6.27 -0.78 -20.33
C LEU A 26 -7.24 0.41 -20.31
N ARG A 27 -8.51 0.18 -20.65
CA ARG A 27 -9.57 1.20 -20.64
C ARG A 27 -9.75 1.83 -19.26
N ASN A 28 -9.69 1.00 -18.20
CA ASN A 28 -9.90 1.42 -16.83
C ASN A 28 -8.57 1.63 -16.07
N HIS A 29 -7.55 2.17 -16.70
CA HIS A 29 -6.18 2.29 -16.16
C HIS A 29 -6.07 3.07 -14.85
N HIS A 30 -7.05 3.91 -14.49
CA HIS A 30 -7.07 4.62 -13.21
C HIS A 30 -7.44 3.71 -12.03
N VAL A 31 -8.13 2.59 -12.29
CA VAL A 31 -8.59 1.66 -11.25
C VAL A 31 -7.97 0.27 -11.37
N SER A 32 -7.58 -0.17 -12.57
CA SER A 32 -6.86 -1.42 -12.80
C SER A 32 -5.39 -1.24 -12.45
N ASN A 33 -5.05 -1.51 -11.21
CA ASN A 33 -3.71 -1.31 -10.65
C ASN A 33 -3.46 -2.26 -9.47
N THR A 34 -2.36 -2.07 -8.76
CA THR A 34 -1.96 -2.90 -7.60
C THR A 34 -2.88 -2.76 -6.38
N ALA A 35 -3.77 -1.77 -6.33
CA ALA A 35 -4.76 -1.61 -5.25
C ALA A 35 -5.95 -2.57 -5.47
N TYR A 36 -5.86 -3.75 -4.92
CA TYR A 36 -6.85 -4.82 -5.03
C TYR A 36 -7.63 -5.01 -3.71
N PRO A 37 -8.95 -5.27 -3.77
CA PRO A 37 -9.77 -5.35 -4.98
C PRO A 37 -10.31 -3.98 -5.41
N ILE A 38 -10.91 -3.97 -6.61
CA ILE A 38 -11.72 -2.85 -7.07
C ILE A 38 -13.13 -3.01 -6.48
N ALA A 39 -13.71 -1.92 -5.91
CA ALA A 39 -15.07 -1.92 -5.39
C ALA A 39 -15.39 -3.09 -4.43
N HIS A 40 -14.57 -3.26 -3.36
CA HIS A 40 -14.68 -4.38 -2.42
C HIS A 40 -16.10 -4.53 -1.82
N GLY A 41 -16.82 -3.44 -1.55
CA GLY A 41 -18.20 -3.48 -1.09
C GLY A 41 -19.19 -4.18 -2.05
N ARG A 42 -18.81 -4.39 -3.32
CA ARG A 42 -19.58 -5.17 -4.32
C ARG A 42 -18.93 -6.51 -4.59
N THR A 43 -17.64 -6.50 -4.93
CA THR A 43 -16.90 -7.70 -5.37
C THR A 43 -16.64 -8.68 -4.24
N TRP A 44 -16.55 -8.19 -3.00
CA TRP A 44 -16.34 -9.02 -1.79
C TRP A 44 -17.58 -9.14 -0.89
N ALA A 45 -18.71 -8.51 -1.24
CA ALA A 45 -19.93 -8.59 -0.44
C ALA A 45 -20.31 -10.03 -0.01
N PRO A 46 -20.20 -11.08 -0.86
CA PRO A 46 -20.54 -12.46 -0.49
C PRO A 46 -19.61 -13.06 0.58
N TYR A 47 -18.47 -12.46 0.82
CA TYR A 47 -17.39 -12.96 1.70
C TYR A 47 -17.28 -12.17 3.01
N ARG A 48 -18.11 -11.14 3.20
CA ARG A 48 -18.12 -10.37 4.43
C ARG A 48 -18.59 -11.24 5.60
N VAL A 49 -17.84 -11.18 6.69
CA VAL A 49 -18.19 -11.84 7.95
C VAL A 49 -19.15 -10.96 8.73
N ALA A 50 -20.13 -11.57 9.39
CA ALA A 50 -21.07 -10.86 10.25
C ALA A 50 -20.33 -10.19 11.42
N ALA A 51 -20.81 -9.03 11.86
CA ALA A 51 -20.11 -8.22 12.87
C ALA A 51 -19.94 -8.96 14.20
N GLU A 52 -20.93 -9.78 14.59
CA GLU A 52 -20.91 -10.61 15.80
C GLU A 52 -19.83 -11.69 15.78
N ASP A 53 -19.47 -12.20 14.61
CA ASP A 53 -18.48 -13.27 14.43
C ASP A 53 -17.08 -12.73 14.12
N ALA A 54 -16.96 -11.45 13.74
CA ALA A 54 -15.76 -10.86 13.17
C ALA A 54 -14.54 -10.99 14.09
N ALA A 55 -14.69 -10.75 15.39
CA ALA A 55 -13.57 -10.85 16.33
C ALA A 55 -13.07 -12.30 16.48
N ALA A 56 -13.96 -13.27 16.57
CA ALA A 56 -13.60 -14.69 16.67
C ALA A 56 -12.91 -15.18 15.39
N VAL A 57 -13.46 -14.85 14.22
CA VAL A 57 -12.88 -15.19 12.91
C VAL A 57 -11.52 -14.51 12.71
N ALA A 58 -11.38 -13.23 13.14
CA ALA A 58 -10.11 -12.52 13.05
C ALA A 58 -9.01 -13.20 13.87
N VAL A 59 -9.29 -13.63 15.09
CA VAL A 59 -8.32 -14.33 15.94
C VAL A 59 -8.00 -15.72 15.39
N ASP A 60 -9.03 -16.51 15.02
CA ASP A 60 -8.87 -17.85 14.47
C ASP A 60 -8.04 -17.88 13.18
N ALA A 61 -8.18 -16.85 12.33
CA ALA A 61 -7.43 -16.74 11.09
C ALA A 61 -5.90 -16.63 11.27
N TRP A 62 -5.43 -16.34 12.49
CA TRP A 62 -3.99 -16.31 12.84
C TRP A 62 -3.47 -17.67 13.34
N ALA A 63 -4.32 -18.69 13.48
CA ALA A 63 -3.89 -20.02 13.92
C ALA A 63 -2.83 -20.60 12.98
N GLY A 64 -1.70 -21.04 13.52
CA GLY A 64 -0.59 -21.63 12.75
C GLY A 64 0.22 -20.63 11.91
N ILE A 65 0.06 -19.32 12.13
CA ILE A 65 0.89 -18.28 11.50
C ILE A 65 1.97 -17.86 12.49
N ASP A 66 3.18 -18.35 12.30
CA ASP A 66 4.34 -18.05 13.16
C ASP A 66 5.17 -16.87 12.63
N ASP A 67 5.13 -16.65 11.31
CA ASP A 67 5.90 -15.64 10.60
C ASP A 67 4.98 -14.56 10.04
N LEU A 68 5.23 -13.29 10.37
CA LEU A 68 4.41 -12.17 9.92
C LEU A 68 5.21 -10.88 9.77
N CYS A 69 4.55 -9.87 9.20
CA CYS A 69 5.01 -8.49 9.22
C CYS A 69 4.07 -7.62 10.08
N LEU A 70 4.55 -6.45 10.52
CA LEU A 70 3.77 -5.47 11.27
C LEU A 70 3.66 -4.16 10.49
N TYR A 71 2.48 -3.59 10.47
CA TYR A 71 2.23 -2.23 9.98
C TYR A 71 1.54 -1.40 11.07
N VAL A 72 2.07 -0.22 11.32
CA VAL A 72 1.43 0.74 12.23
C VAL A 72 1.01 1.97 11.45
N HIS A 73 -0.28 2.29 11.51
CA HIS A 73 -0.86 3.45 10.85
C HIS A 73 -0.92 4.65 11.78
N ILE A 74 -0.27 5.75 11.39
CA ILE A 74 -0.34 7.04 12.09
C ILE A 74 -1.15 8.01 11.21
N PRO A 75 -2.40 8.34 11.58
CA PRO A 75 -3.30 9.07 10.68
C PRO A 75 -3.10 10.59 10.65
N PHE A 76 -2.17 11.13 11.41
CA PHE A 76 -1.99 12.57 11.57
C PHE A 76 -1.10 13.16 10.48
N CYS A 77 -1.46 14.37 10.02
CA CYS A 77 -0.67 15.18 9.11
C CYS A 77 -0.75 16.66 9.50
N GLU A 78 0.30 17.42 9.22
CA GLU A 78 0.26 18.88 9.35
C GLU A 78 -0.77 19.51 8.41
N THR A 79 -0.78 19.03 7.15
CA THR A 79 -1.73 19.42 6.11
C THR A 79 -2.11 18.19 5.30
N ARG A 80 -3.38 18.13 4.86
CA ARG A 80 -3.83 17.04 3.98
C ARG A 80 -3.52 17.38 2.53
N CYS A 81 -2.67 16.56 1.90
CA CYS A 81 -2.37 16.67 0.48
C CYS A 81 -3.62 16.44 -0.39
N SER A 82 -3.72 17.17 -1.52
CA SER A 82 -4.87 17.07 -2.41
C SER A 82 -4.99 15.72 -3.12
N PHE A 83 -3.87 15.02 -3.32
CA PHE A 83 -3.80 13.69 -3.92
C PHE A 83 -4.03 12.53 -2.94
N CYS A 84 -4.11 12.80 -1.63
CA CYS A 84 -4.09 11.75 -0.62
C CYS A 84 -5.41 10.98 -0.56
N GLU A 85 -5.33 9.67 -0.82
CA GLU A 85 -6.43 8.70 -0.67
C GLU A 85 -6.43 7.98 0.68
N TYR A 86 -5.32 8.08 1.43
CA TYR A 86 -5.15 7.36 2.69
C TYR A 86 -6.11 7.81 3.80
N THR A 87 -6.19 6.98 4.84
CA THR A 87 -6.91 7.32 6.07
C THR A 87 -6.10 8.33 6.86
N VAL A 88 -6.49 9.59 6.77
CA VAL A 88 -5.93 10.69 7.55
C VAL A 88 -7.03 11.47 8.22
N VAL A 89 -6.85 11.82 9.47
CA VAL A 89 -7.80 12.59 10.25
C VAL A 89 -7.64 14.08 10.00
N LYS A 90 -8.64 14.85 10.35
CA LYS A 90 -8.61 16.30 10.21
C LYS A 90 -7.66 16.92 11.24
N ARG A 91 -7.15 18.12 10.92
CA ARG A 91 -6.26 18.85 11.83
C ARG A 91 -6.90 19.15 13.18
N GLU A 92 -8.21 19.38 13.21
CA GLU A 92 -9.00 19.63 14.42
C GLU A 92 -9.01 18.45 15.39
N GLU A 93 -8.76 17.24 14.87
CA GLU A 93 -8.65 16.00 15.66
C GLU A 93 -7.20 15.75 16.15
N ALA A 94 -6.22 16.55 15.73
CA ALA A 94 -4.81 16.40 16.11
C ALA A 94 -4.53 16.55 17.62
N PRO A 95 -5.32 17.29 18.42
CA PRO A 95 -5.17 17.27 19.88
C PRO A 95 -5.28 15.88 20.50
N GLY A 96 -5.95 14.94 19.83
CA GLY A 96 -6.06 13.54 20.27
C GLY A 96 -4.85 12.66 19.98
N VAL A 97 -3.68 13.20 19.57
CA VAL A 97 -2.48 12.39 19.28
C VAL A 97 -2.08 11.51 20.45
N GLY A 98 -2.01 12.06 21.69
CA GLY A 98 -1.65 11.30 22.87
C GLY A 98 -2.60 10.14 23.14
N GLU A 99 -3.90 10.40 23.12
CA GLU A 99 -4.95 9.41 23.30
C GLU A 99 -4.91 8.32 22.22
N TYR A 100 -4.70 8.71 20.96
CA TYR A 100 -4.54 7.78 19.86
C TYR A 100 -3.32 6.85 20.04
N MET A 101 -2.21 7.38 20.52
CA MET A 101 -1.01 6.58 20.76
C MET A 101 -1.22 5.63 21.95
N ASP A 102 -2.02 6.00 22.94
CA ASP A 102 -2.46 5.10 24.01
C ASP A 102 -3.37 4.00 23.47
N ASP A 103 -4.29 4.33 22.59
CA ASP A 103 -5.17 3.36 21.92
C ASP A 103 -4.40 2.38 21.07
N LEU A 104 -3.40 2.84 20.31
CA LEU A 104 -2.53 1.96 19.54
C LEU A 104 -1.80 0.94 20.44
N ARG A 105 -1.35 1.38 21.62
CA ARG A 105 -0.74 0.49 22.61
C ARG A 105 -1.74 -0.52 23.19
N ARG A 106 -2.98 -0.11 23.43
CA ARG A 106 -4.07 -1.01 23.86
C ARG A 106 -4.39 -2.03 22.78
N GLU A 107 -4.45 -1.64 21.52
CA GLU A 107 -4.69 -2.55 20.39
C GLU A 107 -3.61 -3.62 20.32
N LEU A 108 -2.33 -3.23 20.38
CA LEU A 108 -1.22 -4.19 20.39
C LEU A 108 -1.31 -5.15 21.58
N ALA A 109 -1.68 -4.66 22.76
CA ALA A 109 -1.87 -5.50 23.95
C ALA A 109 -3.01 -6.50 23.78
N LEU A 110 -4.12 -6.10 23.15
CA LEU A 110 -5.24 -7.01 22.84
C LEU A 110 -4.81 -8.12 21.87
N TYR A 111 -4.09 -7.77 20.80
CA TYR A 111 -3.55 -8.78 19.88
C TYR A 111 -2.51 -9.69 20.55
N ARG A 112 -1.65 -9.14 21.40
CA ARG A 112 -0.70 -9.94 22.19
C ARG A 112 -1.42 -10.98 23.04
N ALA A 113 -2.45 -10.57 23.77
CA ALA A 113 -3.25 -11.47 24.61
C ALA A 113 -4.04 -12.51 23.78
N ALA A 114 -4.60 -12.10 22.64
CA ALA A 114 -5.43 -12.98 21.82
C ALA A 114 -4.61 -13.99 20.99
N LEU A 115 -3.42 -13.61 20.52
CA LEU A 115 -2.63 -14.38 19.56
C LEU A 115 -1.39 -15.05 20.16
N GLY A 116 -0.97 -14.73 21.40
CA GLY A 116 0.30 -15.22 21.95
C GLY A 116 1.48 -14.80 21.08
N THR A 117 1.66 -13.49 20.87
CA THR A 117 2.60 -12.96 19.87
C THR A 117 4.06 -13.15 20.23
N GLU A 118 4.40 -13.46 21.48
CA GLU A 118 5.77 -13.59 21.97
C GLU A 118 6.59 -14.70 21.28
N SER A 119 5.92 -15.70 20.72
CA SER A 119 6.55 -16.79 19.96
C SER A 119 6.59 -16.53 18.46
N ARG A 120 5.94 -15.46 17.97
CA ARG A 120 5.83 -15.16 16.53
C ARG A 120 7.01 -14.32 16.04
N ARG A 121 7.50 -14.62 14.84
CA ARG A 121 8.64 -13.94 14.23
C ARG A 121 8.18 -12.80 13.32
N LEU A 122 8.70 -11.62 13.60
CA LEU A 122 8.45 -10.41 12.82
C LEU A 122 9.54 -10.22 11.76
N HIS A 123 9.15 -10.24 10.48
CA HIS A 123 10.07 -10.17 9.34
C HIS A 123 10.19 -8.77 8.72
N GLY A 124 9.47 -7.80 9.22
CA GLY A 124 9.53 -6.41 8.81
C GLY A 124 8.46 -5.57 9.51
N PHE A 125 8.78 -4.30 9.74
CA PHE A 125 7.90 -3.39 10.46
C PHE A 125 7.91 -2.01 9.81
N ASP A 126 6.78 -1.58 9.26
CA ASP A 126 6.61 -0.24 8.68
C ASP A 126 5.69 0.63 9.53
N ILE A 127 6.11 1.86 9.78
CA ILE A 127 5.34 2.92 10.43
C ILE A 127 5.01 3.97 9.38
N GLY A 128 3.75 3.98 8.93
CA GLY A 128 3.31 4.78 7.81
C GLY A 128 1.94 5.42 8.03
N GLY A 129 1.34 5.91 6.95
CA GLY A 129 -0.05 6.37 6.93
C GLY A 129 -0.26 7.82 6.53
N GLY A 130 -0.47 8.69 7.50
CA GLY A 130 -0.50 10.13 7.31
C GLY A 130 0.92 10.69 7.23
N THR A 131 1.44 11.08 8.36
CA THR A 131 2.82 11.52 8.54
C THR A 131 3.30 11.05 9.92
N PRO A 132 3.90 9.87 10.06
CA PRO A 132 4.32 9.35 11.35
C PRO A 132 5.25 10.29 12.11
N SER A 133 6.13 11.00 11.41
CA SER A 133 7.03 11.99 12.01
C SER A 133 6.33 13.24 12.56
N PHE A 134 5.03 13.42 12.33
CA PHE A 134 4.23 14.46 12.98
C PHE A 134 4.11 14.21 14.50
N VAL A 135 4.05 12.94 14.90
CA VAL A 135 3.94 12.51 16.29
C VAL A 135 5.28 12.76 17.04
N PRO A 136 5.26 13.08 18.36
CA PRO A 136 6.47 13.15 19.17
C PRO A 136 7.34 11.90 19.06
N ALA A 137 8.64 12.06 18.98
CA ALA A 137 9.57 10.95 18.71
C ALA A 137 9.55 9.87 19.80
N GLU A 138 9.35 10.27 21.05
CA GLU A 138 9.22 9.35 22.20
C GLU A 138 8.00 8.45 22.09
N GLN A 139 6.90 8.93 21.49
CA GLN A 139 5.71 8.10 21.26
C GLN A 139 5.99 7.04 20.17
N ILE A 140 6.68 7.39 19.13
CA ILE A 140 7.12 6.43 18.08
C ILE A 140 8.09 5.41 18.70
N ALA A 141 9.08 5.85 19.47
CA ALA A 141 10.02 4.98 20.17
C ALA A 141 9.31 3.98 21.09
N SER A 142 8.29 4.43 21.83
CA SER A 142 7.47 3.58 22.69
C SER A 142 6.72 2.49 21.91
N VAL A 143 6.20 2.79 20.73
CA VAL A 143 5.56 1.78 19.85
C VAL A 143 6.58 0.74 19.36
N VAL A 144 7.78 1.19 18.97
CA VAL A 144 8.86 0.27 18.56
C VAL A 144 9.28 -0.65 19.72
N GLU A 145 9.43 -0.11 20.94
CA GLU A 145 9.77 -0.88 22.14
C GLU A 145 8.70 -1.92 22.46
N GLN A 146 7.43 -1.54 22.38
CA GLN A 146 6.33 -2.48 22.58
C GLN A 146 6.30 -3.58 21.53
N ALA A 147 6.55 -3.26 20.26
CA ALA A 147 6.64 -4.26 19.20
C ALA A 147 7.81 -5.24 19.48
N ARG A 148 8.96 -4.74 19.94
CA ARG A 148 10.11 -5.58 20.35
C ARG A 148 9.80 -6.48 21.56
N SER A 149 8.96 -6.03 22.48
CA SER A 149 8.52 -6.83 23.61
C SER A 149 7.42 -7.85 23.25
N ALA A 150 6.68 -7.59 22.20
CA ALA A 150 5.56 -8.42 21.76
C ALA A 150 5.95 -9.51 20.74
N PHE A 151 7.04 -9.33 19.97
CA PHE A 151 7.44 -10.22 18.88
C PHE A 151 8.92 -10.55 18.91
N LEU A 152 9.28 -11.71 18.36
CA LEU A 152 10.65 -12.06 18.04
C LEU A 152 11.04 -11.44 16.68
N PHE A 153 12.02 -10.55 16.65
CA PHE A 153 12.48 -9.98 15.37
C PHE A 153 13.37 -11.00 14.64
N ALA A 154 12.97 -11.35 13.42
CA ALA A 154 13.75 -12.24 12.57
C ALA A 154 15.06 -11.56 12.12
N PRO A 155 16.13 -12.34 11.84
CA PRO A 155 17.34 -11.78 11.26
C PRO A 155 17.04 -11.03 9.95
N GLY A 156 17.54 -9.79 9.82
CA GLY A 156 17.32 -8.94 8.66
C GLY A 156 15.96 -8.23 8.61
N ALA A 157 15.12 -8.37 9.64
CA ALA A 157 13.93 -7.54 9.78
C ALA A 157 14.33 -6.10 10.08
N ASP A 158 13.93 -5.16 9.24
CA ASP A 158 14.15 -3.72 9.45
C ASP A 158 12.87 -3.02 9.93
N ILE A 159 13.06 -1.82 10.48
CA ILE A 159 11.97 -0.91 10.83
C ILE A 159 12.08 0.31 9.94
N SER A 160 10.98 0.67 9.27
CA SER A 160 10.89 1.83 8.39
C SER A 160 9.89 2.86 8.88
N ILE A 161 10.17 4.15 8.65
CA ILE A 161 9.28 5.26 8.98
C ILE A 161 9.14 6.24 7.82
N GLU A 162 7.97 6.87 7.73
CA GLU A 162 7.70 7.92 6.75
C GLU A 162 7.82 9.32 7.38
N THR A 163 8.33 10.27 6.59
CA THR A 163 8.49 11.69 6.98
C THR A 163 8.13 12.63 5.84
N THR A 164 8.04 13.92 6.16
CA THR A 164 7.97 15.01 5.17
C THR A 164 9.27 15.82 5.16
N PRO A 165 9.63 16.47 4.04
CA PRO A 165 10.79 17.33 3.97
C PRO A 165 10.81 18.40 5.06
N ARG A 166 9.66 19.01 5.33
CA ARG A 166 9.54 20.07 6.33
C ARG A 166 9.87 19.60 7.75
N ILE A 167 9.34 18.45 8.16
CA ILE A 167 9.61 17.91 9.51
C ILE A 167 11.06 17.46 9.62
N ALA A 168 11.58 16.74 8.62
CA ALA A 168 12.96 16.27 8.63
C ALA A 168 13.97 17.44 8.62
N ALA A 169 13.64 18.55 7.95
CA ALA A 169 14.46 19.75 7.94
C ALA A 169 14.43 20.50 9.29
N ALA A 170 13.25 20.61 9.90
CA ALA A 170 13.04 21.43 11.09
C ALA A 170 13.39 20.72 12.42
N GLU A 171 13.32 19.38 12.45
CA GLU A 171 13.39 18.59 13.69
C GLU A 171 14.46 17.48 13.65
N PRO A 172 15.77 17.81 13.52
CA PRO A 172 16.83 16.79 13.43
C PRO A 172 16.90 15.88 14.65
N ALA A 173 16.57 16.35 15.83
CA ALA A 173 16.54 15.53 17.06
C ALA A 173 15.55 14.35 16.99
N LYS A 174 14.45 14.49 16.23
CA LYS A 174 13.54 13.37 15.95
C LYS A 174 14.21 12.25 15.16
N LEU A 175 14.99 12.61 14.15
CA LEU A 175 15.69 11.64 13.31
C LEU A 175 16.71 10.84 14.11
N GLU A 176 17.44 11.49 15.01
CA GLU A 176 18.35 10.85 15.94
C GLU A 176 17.60 9.91 16.92
N ALA A 177 16.45 10.35 17.44
CA ALA A 177 15.61 9.52 18.32
C ALA A 177 15.10 8.28 17.59
N TYR A 178 14.71 8.38 16.33
CA TYR A 178 14.31 7.23 15.52
C TYR A 178 15.47 6.24 15.33
N ARG A 179 16.69 6.73 15.06
CA ARG A 179 17.87 5.87 14.96
C ARG A 179 18.16 5.15 16.28
N ARG A 180 18.09 5.87 17.43
CA ARG A 180 18.26 5.26 18.75
C ARG A 180 17.19 4.20 19.06
N ALA A 181 15.96 4.38 18.58
CA ALA A 181 14.89 3.38 18.69
C ALA A 181 15.09 2.16 17.78
N GLY A 182 16.11 2.19 16.88
CA GLY A 182 16.43 1.11 15.96
C GLY A 182 15.63 1.16 14.66
N ILE A 183 15.13 2.32 14.26
CA ILE A 183 14.54 2.54 12.93
C ILE A 183 15.69 2.72 11.94
N GLU A 184 15.75 1.87 10.90
CA GLU A 184 16.89 1.79 10.00
C GLU A 184 16.64 2.45 8.64
N ARG A 185 15.38 2.50 8.22
CA ARG A 185 14.97 3.03 6.92
C ARG A 185 14.04 4.23 7.10
N ILE A 186 14.23 5.27 6.29
CA ILE A 186 13.35 6.43 6.25
C ILE A 186 12.90 6.72 4.83
N SER A 187 11.60 7.04 4.65
CA SER A 187 11.04 7.49 3.38
C SER A 187 10.55 8.92 3.46
N MET A 188 10.93 9.76 2.50
CA MET A 188 10.57 11.16 2.44
C MET A 188 9.74 11.49 1.20
N GLY A 189 8.53 11.97 1.40
CA GLY A 189 7.64 12.37 0.31
C GLY A 189 8.03 13.71 -0.29
N VAL A 190 8.80 13.76 -1.37
CA VAL A 190 9.11 14.99 -2.15
C VAL A 190 7.97 15.29 -3.13
N GLN A 191 7.50 14.29 -3.84
CA GLN A 191 6.43 14.28 -4.84
C GLN A 191 6.80 15.05 -6.12
N VAL A 192 6.89 16.38 -6.07
CA VAL A 192 7.23 17.29 -7.18
C VAL A 192 8.03 18.48 -6.64
N VAL A 193 8.65 19.28 -7.51
CA VAL A 193 9.43 20.45 -7.12
C VAL A 193 8.87 21.80 -7.63
N GLN A 194 7.91 21.77 -8.55
CA GLN A 194 7.35 22.99 -9.14
C GLN A 194 6.42 23.70 -8.16
N PRO A 195 6.55 25.02 -7.97
CA PRO A 195 5.75 25.77 -7.01
C PRO A 195 4.23 25.72 -7.27
N ASP A 196 3.82 25.72 -8.54
CA ASP A 196 2.43 25.60 -8.96
C ASP A 196 1.84 24.22 -8.63
N LEU A 197 2.58 23.14 -8.92
CA LEU A 197 2.19 21.78 -8.55
C LEU A 197 2.20 21.60 -7.03
N LEU A 198 3.20 22.10 -6.31
CA LEU A 198 3.21 22.05 -4.84
C LEU A 198 1.99 22.74 -4.24
N ARG A 199 1.56 23.88 -4.83
CA ARG A 199 0.34 24.60 -4.45
C ARG A 199 -0.91 23.78 -4.72
N LEU A 200 -1.03 23.21 -5.93
CA LEU A 200 -2.13 22.30 -6.30
C LEU A 200 -2.25 21.12 -5.32
N LEU A 201 -1.11 20.58 -4.90
CA LEU A 201 -1.04 19.43 -4.01
C LEU A 201 -1.16 19.79 -2.52
N ASN A 202 -1.31 21.07 -2.16
CA ASN A 202 -1.31 21.57 -0.78
C ASN A 202 0.00 21.21 -0.02
N ARG A 203 1.15 21.41 -0.67
CA ARG A 203 2.49 21.06 -0.18
C ARG A 203 3.52 22.20 -0.31
N GLU A 204 3.09 23.43 -0.36
CA GLU A 204 3.96 24.62 -0.58
C GLU A 204 5.09 24.74 0.45
N ALA A 205 4.83 24.31 1.70
CA ALA A 205 5.83 24.29 2.77
C ALA A 205 6.96 23.25 2.56
N ASN A 206 6.84 22.38 1.54
CA ASN A 206 7.82 21.34 1.21
C ASN A 206 8.58 21.68 -0.08
N GLY A 207 9.23 22.85 -0.13
CA GLY A 207 10.01 23.29 -1.28
C GLY A 207 11.46 22.79 -1.29
N ILE A 208 12.20 23.10 -2.35
CA ILE A 208 13.59 22.62 -2.62
C ILE A 208 14.56 22.89 -1.46
N ALA A 209 14.48 24.06 -0.82
CA ALA A 209 15.34 24.40 0.33
C ALA A 209 15.12 23.43 1.49
N CYS A 210 13.86 23.07 1.77
CA CYS A 210 13.48 22.08 2.76
C CYS A 210 14.06 20.69 2.44
N HIS A 211 14.05 20.29 1.16
CA HIS A 211 14.56 18.99 0.74
C HIS A 211 16.05 18.81 1.05
N ARG A 212 16.87 19.80 0.75
CA ARG A 212 18.32 19.75 1.01
C ARG A 212 18.63 19.65 2.50
N GLN A 213 18.03 20.52 3.32
CA GLN A 213 18.21 20.49 4.76
C GLN A 213 17.71 19.15 5.37
N ALA A 214 16.59 18.62 4.89
CA ALA A 214 16.09 17.32 5.33
C ALA A 214 17.09 16.19 5.04
N VAL A 215 17.71 16.18 3.86
CA VAL A 215 18.72 15.17 3.49
C VAL A 215 19.97 15.30 4.37
N GLU A 216 20.46 16.51 4.60
CA GLU A 216 21.59 16.77 5.51
C GLU A 216 21.31 16.20 6.91
N ASN A 217 20.12 16.49 7.47
CA ASN A 217 19.73 16.00 8.79
C ASN A 217 19.54 14.45 8.81
N ILE A 218 18.95 13.87 7.77
CA ILE A 218 18.79 12.41 7.64
C ILE A 218 20.16 11.73 7.60
N ARG A 219 21.12 12.27 6.86
CA ARG A 219 22.49 11.76 6.80
C ARG A 219 23.23 11.93 8.12
N ALA A 220 23.14 13.10 8.74
CA ALA A 220 23.73 13.37 10.04
C ALA A 220 23.21 12.41 11.13
N ALA A 221 21.91 12.06 11.10
CA ALA A 221 21.32 11.07 11.99
C ALA A 221 21.79 9.63 11.71
N GLY A 222 22.51 9.36 10.62
CA GLY A 222 23.07 8.04 10.28
C GLY A 222 22.10 7.08 9.57
N PHE A 223 21.08 7.59 8.85
CA PHE A 223 20.27 6.75 7.97
C PHE A 223 21.04 6.40 6.71
N ALA A 224 21.33 5.12 6.53
CA ALA A 224 21.98 4.57 5.34
C ALA A 224 20.97 4.07 4.28
N ARG A 225 19.70 3.96 4.64
CA ARG A 225 18.60 3.52 3.77
C ARG A 225 17.55 4.62 3.69
N PHE A 226 17.75 5.53 2.74
CA PHE A 226 16.90 6.67 2.52
C PHE A 226 16.19 6.59 1.18
N ASN A 227 14.86 6.73 1.19
CA ASN A 227 14.02 6.74 0.01
C ASN A 227 13.38 8.11 -0.22
N VAL A 228 13.27 8.49 -1.49
CA VAL A 228 12.49 9.65 -1.94
C VAL A 228 11.30 9.18 -2.75
N ASP A 229 10.09 9.63 -2.37
CA ASP A 229 8.86 9.37 -3.11
C ASP A 229 8.57 10.51 -4.08
N LEU A 230 8.36 10.19 -5.35
CA LEU A 230 7.98 11.12 -6.40
C LEU A 230 6.64 10.74 -7.01
N MET A 231 5.90 11.73 -7.49
CA MET A 231 4.62 11.53 -8.16
C MET A 231 4.60 12.15 -9.55
N TYR A 232 3.96 11.45 -10.50
CA TYR A 232 3.78 11.91 -11.87
C TYR A 232 2.38 11.56 -12.41
N GLY A 233 2.02 12.14 -13.55
CA GLY A 233 0.73 11.92 -14.20
C GLY A 233 -0.36 12.84 -13.67
N PHE A 234 0.00 14.07 -13.30
CA PHE A 234 -0.94 15.15 -13.02
C PHE A 234 -1.44 15.77 -14.34
N ALA A 235 -2.67 16.28 -14.34
CA ALA A 235 -3.20 17.04 -15.46
C ALA A 235 -2.26 18.22 -15.79
N GLY A 236 -1.91 18.39 -17.07
CA GLY A 236 -1.01 19.43 -17.52
C GLY A 236 0.48 19.25 -17.19
N GLN A 237 0.88 18.17 -16.51
CA GLN A 237 2.29 17.90 -16.23
C GLN A 237 3.05 17.51 -17.51
N GLY A 238 3.97 18.38 -17.96
CA GLY A 238 4.82 18.14 -19.12
C GLY A 238 6.15 17.44 -18.78
N LEU A 239 6.85 16.97 -19.83
CA LEU A 239 8.13 16.28 -19.72
C LEU A 239 9.21 17.13 -19.02
N GLU A 240 9.30 18.43 -19.30
CA GLU A 240 10.30 19.31 -18.70
C GLU A 240 10.05 19.51 -17.21
N SER A 241 8.80 19.69 -16.81
CA SER A 241 8.41 19.75 -15.39
C SER A 241 8.81 18.47 -14.66
N TRP A 242 8.52 17.31 -15.26
CA TRP A 242 8.87 16.03 -14.68
C TRP A 242 10.39 15.79 -14.65
N ARG A 243 11.10 16.17 -15.72
CA ARG A 243 12.58 16.12 -15.78
C ARG A 243 13.22 16.90 -14.61
N ALA A 244 12.75 18.11 -14.34
CA ALA A 244 13.25 18.91 -13.24
C ALA A 244 13.04 18.23 -11.87
N THR A 245 11.90 17.58 -11.65
CA THR A 245 11.63 16.80 -10.44
C THR A 245 12.58 15.60 -10.30
N LEU A 246 12.77 14.84 -11.37
CA LEU A 246 13.68 13.68 -11.40
C LEU A 246 15.12 14.11 -11.14
N GLN A 247 15.61 15.16 -11.82
CA GLN A 247 16.96 15.65 -11.63
C GLN A 247 17.20 16.08 -10.19
N HIS A 248 16.26 16.83 -9.61
CA HIS A 248 16.35 17.21 -8.21
C HIS A 248 16.43 16.01 -7.27
N ALA A 249 15.61 14.97 -7.48
CA ALA A 249 15.67 13.76 -6.66
C ALA A 249 17.01 13.02 -6.81
N ILE A 250 17.56 12.95 -8.02
CA ILE A 250 18.88 12.38 -8.28
C ILE A 250 19.97 13.19 -7.55
N ASP A 251 19.91 14.51 -7.59
CA ASP A 251 20.88 15.42 -6.93
C ASP A 251 20.81 15.30 -5.39
N LEU A 252 19.66 14.94 -4.81
CA LEU A 252 19.54 14.65 -3.38
C LEU A 252 20.28 13.36 -2.97
N GLY A 253 20.57 12.50 -3.92
CA GLY A 253 21.36 11.29 -3.72
C GLY A 253 20.79 10.23 -2.78
N PRO A 254 19.47 9.92 -2.81
CA PRO A 254 18.92 8.86 -1.98
C PRO A 254 19.39 7.47 -2.46
N GLU A 255 19.31 6.45 -1.61
CA GLU A 255 19.55 5.06 -2.02
C GLU A 255 18.42 4.53 -2.90
N TYR A 256 17.20 5.04 -2.67
CA TYR A 256 15.99 4.59 -3.37
C TYR A 256 15.16 5.76 -3.87
N VAL A 257 14.57 5.58 -5.05
CA VAL A 257 13.56 6.50 -5.59
C VAL A 257 12.32 5.70 -5.92
N THR A 258 11.19 6.05 -5.30
CA THR A 258 9.89 5.42 -5.58
C THR A 258 9.04 6.35 -6.42
N LEU A 259 8.52 5.83 -7.54
CA LEU A 259 7.69 6.56 -8.47
C LEU A 259 6.23 6.15 -8.32
N TYR A 260 5.37 7.09 -8.00
CA TYR A 260 3.94 6.89 -7.94
C TYR A 260 3.26 7.59 -9.10
N ARG A 261 2.59 6.82 -9.95
CA ARG A 261 1.64 7.41 -10.90
C ARG A 261 0.41 7.89 -10.12
N MET A 262 -0.03 9.11 -10.40
CA MET A 262 -1.22 9.68 -9.77
C MET A 262 -2.43 8.77 -9.93
N ARG A 263 -3.09 8.45 -8.83
CA ARG A 263 -4.39 7.76 -8.77
C ARG A 263 -5.43 8.75 -8.27
N TYR A 264 -6.42 8.98 -9.08
CA TYR A 264 -7.40 10.04 -8.84
C TYR A 264 -8.56 9.65 -7.93
N LYS A 265 -8.78 8.34 -7.73
CA LYS A 265 -9.88 7.80 -6.93
C LYS A 265 -9.85 8.33 -5.50
N LEU A 266 -10.97 8.85 -5.02
CA LEU A 266 -11.17 9.37 -3.66
C LEU A 266 -10.24 10.54 -3.26
N THR A 267 -9.63 11.22 -4.21
CA THR A 267 -8.79 12.39 -3.97
C THR A 267 -9.56 13.69 -4.16
N ARG A 268 -9.01 14.81 -3.66
CA ARG A 268 -9.61 16.14 -3.84
C ARG A 268 -9.50 16.66 -5.28
N ILE A 269 -8.56 16.11 -6.05
CA ILE A 269 -8.31 16.45 -7.47
C ILE A 269 -8.83 15.38 -8.43
N SER A 270 -9.78 14.54 -7.98
CA SER A 270 -10.37 13.47 -8.79
C SER A 270 -11.02 13.94 -10.09
N HIS A 271 -11.47 15.20 -10.15
CA HIS A 271 -12.03 15.82 -11.36
C HIS A 271 -11.02 15.89 -12.51
N GLN A 272 -9.71 15.89 -12.23
CA GLN A 272 -8.68 15.92 -13.27
C GLN A 272 -8.47 14.56 -13.98
N ALA A 273 -9.08 13.48 -13.49
CA ALA A 273 -8.88 12.14 -14.02
C ALA A 273 -9.20 12.04 -15.53
N ALA A 274 -10.23 12.74 -15.99
CA ALA A 274 -10.64 12.77 -17.39
C ALA A 274 -9.63 13.46 -18.33
N GLU A 275 -8.75 14.30 -17.77
CA GLU A 275 -7.74 15.04 -18.52
C GLU A 275 -6.43 14.26 -18.70
N VAL A 276 -6.31 13.06 -18.08
CA VAL A 276 -5.06 12.29 -18.03
C VAL A 276 -5.22 10.97 -18.76
N THR A 277 -4.57 10.85 -19.91
CA THR A 277 -4.58 9.64 -20.74
C THR A 277 -3.30 8.81 -20.57
N LEU A 278 -3.34 7.54 -21.01
CA LEU A 278 -2.15 6.70 -21.06
C LEU A 278 -1.08 7.26 -22.00
N GLU A 279 -1.46 7.90 -23.10
CA GLU A 279 -0.53 8.51 -24.04
C GLU A 279 0.28 9.64 -23.40
N GLN A 280 -0.34 10.42 -22.51
CA GLN A 280 0.36 11.47 -21.75
C GLN A 280 1.28 10.91 -20.66
N VAL A 281 0.88 9.81 -20.03
CA VAL A 281 1.61 9.23 -18.88
C VAL A 281 2.79 8.35 -19.31
N ARG A 282 2.69 7.62 -20.42
CA ARG A 282 3.76 6.73 -20.91
C ARG A 282 5.09 7.43 -21.13
N PRO A 283 5.16 8.61 -21.81
CA PRO A 283 6.41 9.34 -21.97
C PRO A 283 7.04 9.78 -20.65
N LEU A 284 6.24 10.16 -19.64
CA LEU A 284 6.73 10.51 -18.31
C LEU A 284 7.37 9.29 -17.61
N ALA A 285 6.73 8.12 -17.69
CA ALA A 285 7.27 6.89 -17.14
C ALA A 285 8.58 6.46 -17.84
N ALA A 286 8.65 6.60 -19.18
CA ALA A 286 9.83 6.30 -19.97
C ALA A 286 11.00 7.23 -19.61
N LEU A 287 10.76 8.53 -19.49
CA LEU A 287 11.75 9.53 -19.08
C LEU A 287 12.34 9.19 -17.70
N ALA A 288 11.49 8.83 -16.74
CA ALA A 288 11.94 8.48 -15.39
C ALA A 288 12.87 7.25 -15.40
N LYS A 289 12.50 6.19 -16.12
CA LYS A 289 13.34 5.00 -16.25
C LYS A 289 14.70 5.33 -16.84
N HIS A 290 14.74 6.15 -17.88
CA HIS A 290 15.97 6.54 -18.55
C HIS A 290 16.90 7.34 -17.63
N MET A 291 16.37 8.42 -17.04
CA MET A 291 17.15 9.30 -16.17
C MET A 291 17.67 8.57 -14.90
N LEU A 292 16.83 7.74 -14.28
CA LEU A 292 17.25 6.97 -13.11
C LEU A 292 18.30 5.91 -13.47
N ALA A 293 18.17 5.25 -14.63
CA ALA A 293 19.17 4.29 -15.11
C ALA A 293 20.51 4.97 -15.36
N ASP A 294 20.52 6.13 -16.03
CA ASP A 294 21.73 6.92 -16.28
C ASP A 294 22.39 7.39 -14.97
N ALA A 295 21.61 7.61 -13.93
CA ALA A 295 22.09 7.95 -12.59
C ALA A 295 22.46 6.72 -11.72
N GLY A 296 22.50 5.52 -12.31
CA GLY A 296 22.93 4.28 -11.65
C GLY A 296 21.87 3.58 -10.80
N TYR A 297 20.59 3.98 -10.90
CA TYR A 297 19.49 3.29 -10.25
C TYR A 297 18.97 2.16 -11.15
N THR A 298 18.61 1.04 -10.54
CA THR A 298 18.09 -0.13 -11.24
C THR A 298 16.72 -0.54 -10.71
N ALA A 299 15.88 -1.03 -11.62
CA ALA A 299 14.58 -1.66 -11.30
C ALA A 299 14.20 -2.64 -12.41
N ASN A 300 13.48 -3.70 -12.06
CA ASN A 300 12.86 -4.59 -13.05
C ASN A 300 11.78 -3.83 -13.84
N PRO A 301 11.46 -4.23 -15.07
CA PRO A 301 10.34 -3.66 -15.81
C PRO A 301 9.04 -3.65 -14.98
N GLY A 302 8.34 -2.53 -14.96
CA GLY A 302 7.10 -2.36 -14.18
C GLY A 302 7.30 -2.08 -12.68
N LYS A 303 8.49 -2.26 -12.13
CA LYS A 303 8.77 -1.94 -10.73
C LYS A 303 8.70 -0.42 -10.51
N THR A 304 8.12 -0.03 -9.38
CA THR A 304 7.92 1.39 -9.02
C THR A 304 9.08 1.98 -8.22
N THR A 305 9.83 1.15 -7.50
CA THR A 305 10.99 1.60 -6.70
C THR A 305 12.29 1.22 -7.39
N PHE A 306 13.16 2.18 -7.52
CA PHE A 306 14.49 2.08 -8.10
C PHE A 306 15.54 2.13 -7.00
N SER A 307 16.57 1.27 -7.08
CA SER A 307 17.66 1.19 -6.12
C SER A 307 19.00 1.41 -6.80
N ARG A 308 19.92 2.13 -6.16
CA ARG A 308 21.32 2.21 -6.57
C ARG A 308 22.22 1.27 -5.77
N LEU A 309 21.66 0.52 -4.82
CA LEU A 309 22.40 -0.49 -4.06
C LEU A 309 22.32 -1.84 -4.77
N ALA A 310 23.48 -2.43 -5.07
CA ALA A 310 23.55 -3.72 -5.75
C ALA A 310 22.91 -4.83 -4.91
N GLY A 311 21.99 -5.60 -5.54
CA GLY A 311 21.32 -6.72 -4.88
C GLY A 311 20.22 -6.32 -3.89
N ASP A 312 20.01 -5.01 -3.67
CA ASP A 312 18.93 -4.53 -2.78
C ASP A 312 17.62 -4.37 -3.57
N VAL A 313 16.53 -4.87 -3.00
CA VAL A 313 15.20 -4.78 -3.62
C VAL A 313 14.61 -3.36 -3.60
N GLY A 314 15.25 -2.41 -2.91
CA GLY A 314 14.86 -0.99 -2.91
C GLY A 314 13.68 -0.66 -2.02
N THR A 315 13.32 -1.52 -1.07
CA THR A 315 12.17 -1.29 -0.19
C THR A 315 12.41 -1.84 1.23
N SER A 316 11.48 -1.58 2.15
CA SER A 316 11.51 -2.17 3.49
C SER A 316 11.34 -3.69 3.44
N SER A 317 11.84 -4.39 4.44
CA SER A 317 11.60 -5.83 4.61
C SER A 317 10.10 -6.13 4.73
N TYR A 318 9.32 -5.28 5.42
CA TYR A 318 7.87 -5.37 5.46
C TYR A 318 7.25 -5.43 4.06
N LEU A 319 7.57 -4.46 3.21
CA LEU A 319 6.97 -4.40 1.87
C LEU A 319 7.46 -5.56 0.98
N ALA A 320 8.75 -5.91 1.05
CA ALA A 320 9.31 -7.03 0.30
C ALA A 320 8.63 -8.35 0.67
N ARG A 321 8.54 -8.68 1.96
CA ARG A 321 7.92 -9.92 2.44
C ARG A 321 6.43 -9.98 2.15
N ARG A 322 5.71 -8.90 2.43
CA ARG A 322 4.28 -8.79 2.15
C ARG A 322 3.95 -8.97 0.67
N VAL A 323 4.71 -8.35 -0.21
CA VAL A 323 4.40 -8.28 -1.65
C VAL A 323 4.96 -9.46 -2.42
N GLN A 324 6.24 -9.81 -2.23
CA GLN A 324 6.88 -10.87 -2.99
C GLN A 324 6.61 -12.27 -2.44
N ASP A 325 6.55 -12.39 -1.11
CA ASP A 325 6.37 -13.69 -0.46
C ASP A 325 4.91 -13.93 -0.03
N GLY A 326 4.03 -12.93 -0.18
CA GLY A 326 2.63 -13.03 0.27
C GLY A 326 2.49 -13.26 1.77
N MET A 327 3.49 -12.80 2.56
CA MET A 327 3.54 -13.00 4.00
C MET A 327 2.35 -12.33 4.69
N PRO A 328 1.73 -12.98 5.69
CA PRO A 328 0.74 -12.35 6.55
C PRO A 328 1.26 -11.10 7.21
N TYR A 329 0.39 -10.14 7.46
CA TYR A 329 0.76 -8.95 8.22
C TYR A 329 -0.38 -8.48 9.11
N LEU A 330 0.00 -8.02 10.30
CA LEU A 330 -0.87 -7.38 11.26
C LEU A 330 -0.81 -5.87 11.07
N GLY A 331 -1.95 -5.24 10.84
CA GLY A 331 -2.08 -3.80 10.77
C GLY A 331 -2.72 -3.25 12.03
N LEU A 332 -2.06 -2.29 12.67
CA LEU A 332 -2.53 -1.60 13.86
C LEU A 332 -2.84 -0.14 13.53
N GLY A 333 -3.84 0.40 14.19
CA GLY A 333 -4.24 1.80 14.07
C GLY A 333 -5.46 2.01 13.19
N LEU A 334 -5.87 3.26 13.08
CA LEU A 334 -7.08 3.71 12.39
C LEU A 334 -7.12 3.26 10.94
N GLY A 335 -8.10 2.46 10.57
CA GLY A 335 -8.31 1.98 9.20
C GLY A 335 -7.21 1.06 8.69
N ALA A 336 -6.32 0.58 9.54
CA ALA A 336 -5.25 -0.34 9.15
C ALA A 336 -5.83 -1.65 8.62
N GLN A 337 -5.13 -2.25 7.66
CA GLN A 337 -5.48 -3.55 7.08
C GLN A 337 -4.63 -4.64 7.70
N SER A 338 -5.25 -5.75 8.08
CA SER A 338 -4.57 -7.01 8.39
C SER A 338 -4.86 -8.06 7.33
N PHE A 339 -3.89 -8.95 7.10
CA PHE A 339 -3.93 -9.96 6.06
C PHE A 339 -3.38 -11.26 6.60
N THR A 340 -4.18 -12.33 6.56
CA THR A 340 -3.78 -13.68 6.93
C THR A 340 -3.67 -14.59 5.72
N HIS A 341 -3.75 -15.88 5.89
CA HIS A 341 -3.80 -16.81 4.76
C HIS A 341 -5.17 -16.81 4.06
N THR A 342 -6.26 -16.56 4.80
CA THR A 342 -7.63 -16.67 4.28
C THR A 342 -8.47 -15.40 4.47
N THR A 343 -8.03 -14.46 5.30
CA THR A 343 -8.83 -13.28 5.64
C THR A 343 -8.13 -11.97 5.35
N ILE A 344 -8.93 -10.95 5.08
CA ILE A 344 -8.52 -9.55 5.10
C ILE A 344 -9.47 -8.80 6.04
N SER A 345 -8.91 -8.05 6.97
CA SER A 345 -9.68 -7.18 7.85
C SER A 345 -9.22 -5.73 7.76
N TYR A 346 -10.12 -4.85 8.12
CA TYR A 346 -9.88 -3.40 8.22
C TYR A 346 -10.33 -2.92 9.58
N ASN A 347 -9.51 -2.11 10.20
CA ASN A 347 -9.85 -1.47 11.46
C ASN A 347 -10.87 -0.34 11.29
N ASP A 348 -11.52 0.03 12.37
CA ASP A 348 -12.40 1.21 12.44
C ASP A 348 -11.72 2.43 11.83
N GLY A 349 -12.48 3.24 11.09
CA GLY A 349 -11.99 4.42 10.39
C GLY A 349 -11.50 4.17 8.97
N ALA A 350 -11.49 2.93 8.46
CA ALA A 350 -11.11 2.64 7.07
C ALA A 350 -12.00 3.39 6.06
N VAL A 351 -13.28 3.56 6.34
CA VAL A 351 -14.24 4.29 5.51
C VAL A 351 -14.48 5.70 6.03
N GLY A 352 -14.85 5.85 7.28
CA GLY A 352 -15.26 7.12 7.88
C GLY A 352 -14.13 8.09 8.17
N LYS A 353 -12.89 7.59 8.26
CA LYS A 353 -11.69 8.37 8.62
C LYS A 353 -11.88 9.19 9.91
N ASN A 354 -12.52 8.58 10.92
CA ASN A 354 -12.89 9.17 12.19
C ASN A 354 -12.29 8.35 13.33
N LEU A 355 -11.68 9.01 14.29
CA LEU A 355 -11.03 8.40 15.46
C LEU A 355 -12.02 7.79 16.45
N PHE A 356 -13.21 8.34 16.58
CA PHE A 356 -14.17 7.99 17.63
C PHE A 356 -14.56 6.50 17.64
N PRO A 357 -14.92 5.84 16.52
CA PRO A 357 -15.23 4.41 16.55
C PRO A 357 -14.03 3.56 17.00
N TYR A 358 -12.82 3.89 16.52
CA TYR A 358 -11.59 3.21 16.88
C TYR A 358 -11.30 3.30 18.38
N HIS A 359 -11.31 4.52 18.93
CA HIS A 359 -11.15 4.78 20.36
C HIS A 359 -12.19 4.00 21.18
N ARG A 360 -13.47 4.10 20.83
CA ARG A 360 -14.57 3.45 21.56
C ARG A 360 -14.48 1.91 21.56
N SER A 361 -13.99 1.30 20.50
CA SER A 361 -13.75 -0.15 20.46
C SER A 361 -12.68 -0.56 21.47
N LEU A 362 -11.59 0.19 21.53
CA LEU A 362 -10.46 -0.10 22.42
C LEU A 362 -10.76 0.21 23.90
N GLU A 363 -11.51 1.27 24.21
CA GLU A 363 -12.02 1.53 25.57
C GLU A 363 -12.86 0.36 26.12
N ARG A 364 -13.58 -0.34 25.23
CA ARG A 364 -14.38 -1.51 25.59
C ARG A 364 -13.61 -2.82 25.59
N GLY A 365 -12.28 -2.78 25.42
CA GLY A 365 -11.45 -3.96 25.32
C GLY A 365 -11.74 -4.84 24.11
N ARG A 366 -12.20 -4.27 23.00
CA ARG A 366 -12.52 -4.97 21.75
C ARG A 366 -11.52 -4.63 20.67
N LEU A 367 -11.25 -5.59 19.76
CA LEU A 367 -10.52 -5.31 18.53
C LEU A 367 -11.30 -4.30 17.68
N PRO A 368 -10.65 -3.27 17.13
CA PRO A 368 -11.32 -2.19 16.40
C PRO A 368 -11.62 -2.59 14.95
N LEU A 369 -12.40 -3.65 14.75
CA LEU A 369 -12.71 -4.24 13.45
C LEU A 369 -13.93 -3.58 12.81
N GLN A 370 -13.74 -2.84 11.72
CA GLN A 370 -14.81 -2.30 10.90
C GLN A 370 -15.37 -3.34 9.92
N ASP A 371 -14.48 -4.02 9.19
CA ASP A 371 -14.83 -5.03 8.19
C ASP A 371 -13.87 -6.21 8.25
N LEU A 372 -14.39 -7.42 8.05
CA LEU A 372 -13.63 -8.62 7.86
C LEU A 372 -14.21 -9.44 6.72
N TYR A 373 -13.34 -9.92 5.84
CA TYR A 373 -13.68 -10.77 4.70
C TYR A 373 -12.95 -12.10 4.81
N ASP A 374 -13.71 -13.20 4.78
CA ASP A 374 -13.19 -14.57 4.68
C ASP A 374 -13.24 -14.98 3.21
N LEU A 375 -12.09 -15.07 2.56
CA LEU A 375 -11.96 -15.05 1.12
C LEU A 375 -11.64 -16.44 0.54
N PRO A 376 -12.19 -16.81 -0.63
CA PRO A 376 -11.79 -18.00 -1.36
C PRO A 376 -10.40 -17.83 -1.99
N LEU A 377 -9.81 -18.95 -2.39
CA LEU A 377 -8.48 -19.00 -3.01
C LEU A 377 -8.33 -17.99 -4.15
N ALA A 378 -9.29 -17.92 -5.07
CA ALA A 378 -9.22 -17.02 -6.23
C ALA A 378 -9.04 -15.54 -5.83
N GLN A 379 -9.74 -15.09 -4.78
CA GLN A 379 -9.61 -13.70 -4.30
C GLN A 379 -8.26 -13.44 -3.62
N MET A 380 -7.78 -14.39 -2.83
CA MET A 380 -6.48 -14.30 -2.17
C MET A 380 -5.32 -14.37 -3.16
N ALA A 381 -5.41 -15.25 -4.16
CA ALA A 381 -4.45 -15.33 -5.26
C ALA A 381 -4.45 -14.03 -6.09
N GLY A 382 -5.63 -13.51 -6.43
CA GLY A 382 -5.76 -12.22 -7.11
C GLY A 382 -5.13 -11.06 -6.32
N LYS A 383 -5.30 -11.04 -4.99
CA LYS A 383 -4.64 -10.05 -4.12
C LYS A 383 -3.13 -10.17 -4.18
N MET A 384 -2.59 -11.38 -4.03
CA MET A 384 -1.14 -11.61 -4.08
C MET A 384 -0.56 -11.21 -5.44
N CYS A 385 -1.16 -11.67 -6.54
CA CYS A 385 -0.71 -11.32 -7.88
C CYS A 385 -0.78 -9.81 -8.15
N ALA A 386 -1.89 -9.15 -7.83
CA ALA A 386 -2.05 -7.72 -8.07
C ALA A 386 -0.97 -6.89 -7.37
N VAL A 387 -0.70 -7.15 -6.08
CA VAL A 387 0.33 -6.39 -5.35
C VAL A 387 1.75 -6.73 -5.80
N SER A 388 2.01 -7.95 -6.32
CA SER A 388 3.32 -8.37 -6.82
C SER A 388 3.83 -7.49 -7.97
N PHE A 389 2.95 -6.83 -8.70
CA PHE A 389 3.31 -5.90 -9.77
C PHE A 389 3.98 -4.59 -9.28
N TYR A 390 4.03 -4.34 -7.97
CA TYR A 390 4.97 -3.35 -7.42
C TYR A 390 6.43 -3.68 -7.74
N PHE A 391 6.74 -4.98 -7.90
CA PHE A 391 8.08 -5.46 -8.26
C PHE A 391 8.19 -5.89 -9.73
N GLY A 392 7.11 -5.80 -10.49
CA GLY A 392 7.06 -6.19 -11.90
C GLY A 392 7.12 -7.71 -12.14
N GLU A 393 6.86 -8.53 -11.12
CA GLU A 393 6.95 -9.99 -11.23
C GLU A 393 6.05 -10.70 -10.21
N ILE A 394 5.63 -11.91 -10.55
CA ILE A 394 4.93 -12.83 -9.65
C ILE A 394 5.89 -13.99 -9.34
N ARG A 395 6.31 -14.15 -8.09
CA ARG A 395 7.19 -15.24 -7.65
C ARG A 395 6.41 -16.55 -7.56
N THR A 396 6.81 -17.57 -8.30
CA THR A 396 6.09 -18.85 -8.38
C THR A 396 6.30 -19.73 -7.14
N GLY A 397 7.49 -19.72 -6.54
CA GLY A 397 7.77 -20.45 -5.31
C GLY A 397 6.90 -20.02 -4.12
N PRO A 398 6.90 -18.74 -3.73
CA PRO A 398 6.00 -18.20 -2.70
C PRO A 398 4.52 -18.41 -3.02
N PHE A 399 4.11 -18.26 -4.29
CA PHE A 399 2.74 -18.53 -4.71
C PHE A 399 2.35 -19.97 -4.43
N ARG A 400 3.17 -20.94 -4.88
CA ARG A 400 2.95 -22.37 -4.62
C ARG A 400 2.94 -22.70 -3.13
N ALA A 401 3.88 -22.14 -2.38
CA ALA A 401 3.96 -22.36 -0.93
C ALA A 401 2.69 -21.88 -0.20
N LYS A 402 2.12 -20.73 -0.64
CA LYS A 402 0.92 -20.16 -0.03
C LYS A 402 -0.38 -20.89 -0.44
N PHE A 403 -0.53 -21.24 -1.72
CA PHE A 403 -1.80 -21.73 -2.26
C PHE A 403 -1.83 -23.24 -2.51
N GLY A 404 -0.67 -23.92 -2.41
CA GLY A 404 -0.55 -25.36 -2.70
C GLY A 404 -0.78 -25.69 -4.18
N ARG A 405 -0.69 -24.69 -5.07
CA ARG A 405 -0.93 -24.80 -6.51
C ARG A 405 0.09 -24.01 -7.29
N GLU A 406 0.38 -24.43 -8.53
CA GLU A 406 1.18 -23.63 -9.45
C GLU A 406 0.36 -22.44 -9.99
N LEU A 407 1.06 -21.38 -10.38
CA LEU A 407 0.43 -20.17 -10.94
C LEU A 407 -0.39 -20.49 -12.20
N GLU A 408 0.13 -21.38 -13.04
CA GLU A 408 -0.46 -21.84 -14.28
C GLU A 408 -1.75 -22.66 -14.08
N GLU A 409 -1.87 -23.34 -12.95
CA GLU A 409 -3.09 -24.07 -12.59
C GLU A 409 -4.23 -23.14 -12.17
N VAL A 410 -3.87 -21.99 -11.56
CA VAL A 410 -4.85 -21.00 -11.09
C VAL A 410 -5.21 -20.01 -12.21
N TYR A 411 -4.25 -19.67 -13.09
CA TYR A 411 -4.40 -18.67 -14.14
C TYR A 411 -3.96 -19.19 -15.53
N PRO A 412 -4.49 -20.32 -16.04
CA PRO A 412 -4.00 -20.92 -17.28
C PRO A 412 -4.12 -19.98 -18.49
N ALA A 413 -5.27 -19.37 -18.69
CA ALA A 413 -5.55 -18.49 -19.82
C ALA A 413 -4.77 -17.17 -19.74
N ALA A 414 -4.61 -16.60 -18.55
CA ALA A 414 -3.84 -15.37 -18.33
C ALA A 414 -2.36 -15.59 -18.63
N VAL A 415 -1.77 -16.68 -18.08
CA VAL A 415 -0.34 -17.02 -18.31
C VAL A 415 -0.06 -17.30 -19.78
N ASP A 416 -0.93 -18.07 -20.45
CA ASP A 416 -0.81 -18.35 -21.89
C ASP A 416 -0.83 -17.03 -22.70
N LEU A 417 -1.79 -16.14 -22.44
CA LEU A 417 -1.91 -14.87 -23.16
C LEU A 417 -0.66 -13.99 -22.98
N VAL A 418 -0.20 -13.77 -21.74
CA VAL A 418 0.94 -12.88 -21.48
C VAL A 418 2.24 -13.41 -22.03
N LEU A 419 2.41 -14.73 -22.09
CA LEU A 419 3.59 -15.37 -22.70
C LEU A 419 3.55 -15.28 -24.23
N ARG A 420 2.42 -15.63 -24.85
CA ARG A 420 2.27 -15.56 -26.32
C ARG A 420 2.41 -14.14 -26.86
N GLN A 421 1.92 -13.15 -26.14
CA GLN A 421 2.03 -11.73 -26.55
C GLN A 421 3.37 -11.09 -26.12
N GLY A 422 4.26 -11.83 -25.44
CA GLY A 422 5.54 -11.29 -24.99
C GLY A 422 5.42 -10.19 -23.92
N LEU A 423 4.29 -10.12 -23.20
CA LEU A 423 4.05 -9.14 -22.14
C LEU A 423 4.77 -9.53 -20.83
N MET A 424 4.89 -10.83 -20.61
CA MET A 424 5.68 -11.39 -19.51
C MET A 424 6.60 -12.49 -20.04
N ARG A 425 7.61 -12.84 -19.25
CA ARG A 425 8.55 -13.91 -19.52
C ARG A 425 8.82 -14.72 -18.26
N ARG A 426 9.13 -16.01 -18.43
CA ARG A 426 9.62 -16.84 -17.33
C ARG A 426 11.06 -16.47 -16.99
N THR A 427 11.34 -16.29 -15.72
CA THR A 427 12.68 -16.11 -15.14
C THR A 427 12.91 -17.17 -14.07
N ALA A 428 14.10 -17.22 -13.46
CA ALA A 428 14.38 -18.17 -12.39
C ALA A 428 13.46 -17.89 -11.18
N GLY A 429 12.38 -18.69 -11.05
CA GLY A 429 11.45 -18.62 -9.93
C GLY A 429 10.36 -17.53 -10.02
N ALA A 430 10.17 -16.90 -11.18
CA ALA A 430 9.12 -15.90 -11.35
C ALA A 430 8.57 -15.82 -12.79
N LEU A 431 7.37 -15.26 -12.91
CA LEU A 431 6.81 -14.71 -14.14
C LEU A 431 6.97 -13.18 -14.08
N SER A 432 7.86 -12.62 -14.91
CA SER A 432 8.30 -11.23 -14.83
C SER A 432 7.84 -10.42 -16.05
N LEU A 433 7.47 -9.16 -15.85
CA LEU A 433 7.13 -8.24 -16.92
C LEU A 433 8.29 -8.04 -17.90
N THR A 434 7.97 -7.96 -19.18
CA THR A 434 8.86 -7.41 -20.21
C THR A 434 8.71 -5.88 -20.25
N PRO A 435 9.58 -5.14 -20.95
CA PRO A 435 9.36 -3.72 -21.22
C PRO A 435 7.99 -3.44 -21.86
N ALA A 436 7.57 -4.26 -22.84
CA ALA A 436 6.27 -4.15 -23.50
C ALA A 436 5.10 -4.39 -22.51
N GLY A 437 5.24 -5.38 -21.61
CA GLY A 437 4.24 -5.64 -20.59
C GLY A 437 4.16 -4.51 -19.55
N ALA A 438 5.28 -3.89 -19.21
CA ALA A 438 5.30 -2.76 -18.29
C ALA A 438 4.58 -1.51 -18.85
N GLU A 439 4.58 -1.31 -20.17
CA GLU A 439 3.81 -0.25 -20.84
C GLU A 439 2.30 -0.52 -20.81
N GLN A 440 1.92 -1.78 -20.73
CA GLN A 440 0.54 -2.27 -20.74
C GLN A 440 0.14 -2.89 -19.40
N VAL A 441 0.83 -2.51 -18.31
CA VAL A 441 0.72 -3.15 -16.99
C VAL A 441 -0.72 -3.20 -16.46
N ASN A 442 -1.56 -2.22 -16.77
CA ASN A 442 -2.96 -2.20 -16.33
C ASN A 442 -3.79 -3.35 -16.93
N GLY A 443 -3.56 -3.68 -18.21
CA GLY A 443 -4.16 -4.85 -18.85
C GLY A 443 -3.61 -6.16 -18.28
N VAL A 444 -2.28 -6.23 -18.09
CA VAL A 444 -1.61 -7.42 -17.52
C VAL A 444 -2.12 -7.70 -16.10
N ILE A 445 -2.16 -6.70 -15.21
CA ILE A 445 -2.63 -6.89 -13.83
C ILE A 445 -4.07 -7.41 -13.80
N ALA A 446 -4.94 -6.88 -14.66
CA ALA A 446 -6.35 -7.26 -14.71
C ALA A 446 -6.55 -8.76 -14.97
N LEU A 447 -5.67 -9.38 -15.76
CA LEU A 447 -5.72 -10.81 -16.05
C LEU A 447 -5.55 -11.70 -14.81
N PHE A 448 -4.88 -11.20 -13.78
CA PHE A 448 -4.64 -11.92 -12.52
C PHE A 448 -5.61 -11.51 -11.40
N PHE A 449 -6.64 -10.73 -11.68
CA PHE A 449 -7.72 -10.49 -10.73
C PHE A 449 -8.64 -11.71 -10.63
N ALA A 450 -9.34 -11.86 -9.51
CA ALA A 450 -10.39 -12.88 -9.39
C ALA A 450 -11.55 -12.58 -10.36
N PRO A 451 -12.29 -13.62 -10.81
CA PRO A 451 -13.32 -13.47 -11.84
C PRO A 451 -14.40 -12.43 -11.53
N SER A 452 -14.85 -12.29 -10.28
CA SER A 452 -15.82 -11.24 -9.91
C SER A 452 -15.26 -9.82 -10.06
N VAL A 453 -13.96 -9.63 -9.81
CA VAL A 453 -13.28 -8.33 -9.98
C VAL A 453 -13.03 -8.04 -11.46
N GLN A 454 -12.69 -9.08 -12.25
CA GLN A 454 -12.57 -8.98 -13.72
C GLN A 454 -13.90 -8.58 -14.33
N ARG A 455 -15.01 -9.23 -13.95
CA ARG A 455 -16.36 -8.91 -14.41
C ARG A 455 -16.74 -7.47 -14.11
N TYR A 456 -16.52 -7.04 -12.87
CA TYR A 456 -16.76 -5.64 -12.50
C TYR A 456 -15.98 -4.67 -13.40
N LEU A 457 -14.74 -4.99 -13.73
CA LEU A 457 -13.88 -4.17 -14.59
C LEU A 457 -14.37 -4.12 -16.05
N VAL A 458 -14.81 -5.28 -16.59
CA VAL A 458 -15.35 -5.40 -17.96
C VAL A 458 -16.67 -4.63 -18.11
N GLU A 459 -17.55 -4.73 -17.11
CA GLU A 459 -18.86 -4.08 -17.10
C GLU A 459 -18.80 -2.58 -16.78
N ARG A 460 -17.66 -2.11 -16.25
CA ARG A 460 -17.50 -0.72 -15.84
C ARG A 460 -17.36 0.21 -17.04
N ASP A 461 -18.20 1.25 -17.08
CA ASP A 461 -18.01 2.38 -17.99
C ASP A 461 -16.88 3.29 -17.47
N PRO A 462 -15.77 3.46 -18.20
CA PRO A 462 -14.67 4.33 -17.78
C PRO A 462 -15.08 5.81 -17.70
N ASP A 463 -16.04 6.25 -18.52
CA ASP A 463 -16.50 7.65 -18.60
C ASP A 463 -17.60 7.97 -17.57
N GLY A 464 -18.14 6.96 -16.92
CA GLY A 464 -19.11 7.10 -15.83
C GLY A 464 -18.47 7.74 -14.60
N ALA A 465 -18.57 9.06 -14.46
CA ALA A 465 -18.06 9.85 -13.32
C ALA A 465 -18.63 9.41 -11.95
N GLU A 466 -19.72 8.68 -11.95
CA GLU A 466 -20.45 8.27 -10.76
C GLU A 466 -19.68 7.27 -9.85
N ASP A 467 -18.85 6.39 -10.42
CA ASP A 467 -18.23 5.29 -9.65
C ASP A 467 -17.01 5.71 -8.83
N LEU A 468 -16.35 6.81 -9.16
CA LEU A 468 -15.25 7.35 -8.34
C LEU A 468 -15.76 7.95 -7.01
N HIS A 469 -17.05 8.34 -6.96
CA HIS A 469 -17.68 8.97 -5.80
C HIS A 469 -18.71 8.07 -5.09
N ARG A 470 -19.41 7.15 -5.77
CA ARG A 470 -20.50 6.32 -5.23
C ARG A 470 -20.10 5.36 -4.10
N ASN A 471 -18.88 4.87 -4.06
CA ASN A 471 -18.41 4.02 -2.95
C ASN A 471 -18.42 4.74 -1.58
N ARG A 472 -18.45 6.07 -1.58
CA ARG A 472 -18.59 6.89 -0.36
C ARG A 472 -20.03 6.91 0.18
N ALA A 473 -21.03 6.94 -0.70
CA ALA A 473 -22.43 7.02 -0.30
C ALA A 473 -23.02 5.68 0.17
N ALA A 474 -22.64 4.56 -0.46
CA ALA A 474 -23.08 3.22 -0.05
C ALA A 474 -22.50 2.81 1.31
N SER A 475 -21.21 3.14 1.56
CA SER A 475 -20.57 2.87 2.85
C SER A 475 -21.11 3.75 3.98
N LEU A 476 -21.50 4.98 3.69
CA LEU A 476 -22.13 5.89 4.67
C LEU A 476 -23.55 5.48 5.05
N ARG A 477 -24.32 4.85 4.15
CA ARG A 477 -25.65 4.32 4.46
C ARG A 477 -25.60 3.14 5.42
N VAL A 478 -24.65 2.22 5.21
CA VAL A 478 -24.46 1.06 6.12
C VAL A 478 -23.98 1.51 7.51
N ALA A 479 -23.14 2.56 7.59
CA ALA A 479 -22.71 3.12 8.86
C ALA A 479 -23.83 3.91 9.57
N GLY A 480 -24.75 4.53 8.81
CA GLY A 480 -25.91 5.26 9.36
C GLY A 480 -26.99 4.36 9.94
N GLU A 481 -27.24 3.20 9.34
CA GLU A 481 -28.22 2.23 9.83
C GLU A 481 -27.70 1.47 11.07
N ALA A 482 -26.39 1.25 11.19
CA ALA A 482 -25.80 0.67 12.40
C ALA A 482 -25.66 1.64 13.58
N ALA A 483 -25.78 2.94 13.36
CA ALA A 483 -25.75 3.96 14.41
C ALA A 483 -27.12 4.27 15.03
N LEU A 484 -28.20 3.74 14.45
CA LEU A 484 -29.58 3.92 14.91
C LEU A 484 -30.20 2.64 15.49
N ALA A 485 -29.46 1.55 15.60
CA ALA A 485 -29.76 0.32 16.32
C ALA A 485 -28.69 0.09 17.41
#